data_89e3509257940631ee3b27bfe0c19004
#
_entry.id   89e3509257940631ee3b27bfe0c19004
#
_cell.length_a   1.000
_cell.length_b   1.000
_cell.length_c   1.000
_cell.angle_alpha   90.00
_cell.angle_beta   90.00
_cell.angle_gamma   90.00
#
_symmetry.space_group_name_H-M   'P 1'
#
loop_
_entity.id
_entity.type
_entity.pdbx_description
1 polymer ?
#
loop_
_entity_poly.entity_id
_entity_poly.type
_entity_poly.pdbx_seq_one_letter_code
_entity_poly.pdbx_strand_id
1 'polypeptide(L)'
;GEQTVFYWKGNVTPPKDYQNWCELVTATLRHLMERYGADEVVQWPIEVWNEPNLPGFWKDADMEEYFRLFHRTFEAVKELDERFRVGGPAICGVQDELWLREFLNYCRKEKLAPDFITRHHYTTEFPKNEGHYGYAALSDAEQGFANLQSTRDIIDSFEEYKGLEIHLTEFNTSYIPNCPLHDTNQNAAWLAQQLSRLGDVNESYSYWTFGDIFEEQGVPFT
;
A
#
# COMPACT_ATOMS: atom_id res chain seq x y z
N GLY A 1 8.48 -0.77 18.68
CA GLY A 1 8.88 -1.96 17.94
C GLY A 1 10.40 -2.07 17.79
N GLU A 2 10.88 -3.27 17.53
CA GLU A 2 12.31 -3.52 17.32
C GLU A 2 12.67 -3.62 15.82
N GLN A 3 11.69 -3.84 14.97
CA GLN A 3 11.86 -4.15 13.54
C GLN A 3 11.39 -3.04 12.59
N THR A 4 10.95 -1.92 13.09
CA THR A 4 10.52 -0.78 12.25
C THR A 4 11.70 -0.06 11.62
N VAL A 5 11.51 0.51 10.44
CA VAL A 5 12.47 1.41 9.78
C VAL A 5 12.45 2.82 10.34
N PHE A 6 11.40 3.20 11.06
CA PHE A 6 11.20 4.55 11.56
C PHE A 6 11.96 4.83 12.86
N TYR A 7 12.39 6.07 13.01
CA TYR A 7 13.08 6.54 14.22
C TYR A 7 12.27 6.31 15.50
N TRP A 8 10.97 6.61 15.50
CA TRP A 8 10.07 6.44 16.66
C TRP A 8 9.64 5.01 16.94
N LYS A 9 10.10 4.06 16.15
CA LYS A 9 9.93 2.62 16.39
C LYS A 9 8.48 2.21 16.67
N GLY A 10 7.58 2.57 15.76
CA GLY A 10 6.18 2.13 15.79
C GLY A 10 6.05 0.61 15.85
N ASN A 11 4.89 0.11 16.22
CA ASN A 11 4.65 -1.32 16.29
C ASN A 11 4.38 -1.89 14.91
N VAL A 12 5.08 -2.96 14.55
CA VAL A 12 4.96 -3.68 13.27
C VAL A 12 4.63 -5.16 13.48
N THR A 13 4.21 -5.53 14.69
CA THR A 13 3.85 -6.91 15.03
C THR A 13 2.36 -7.17 14.83
N PRO A 14 1.97 -8.45 14.62
CA PRO A 14 0.57 -8.84 14.66
C PRO A 14 -0.13 -8.42 15.96
N PRO A 15 -1.46 -8.27 15.94
CA PRO A 15 -2.23 -8.06 17.16
C PRO A 15 -2.01 -9.19 18.15
N LYS A 16 -1.91 -8.88 19.44
CA LYS A 16 -1.89 -9.90 20.49
C LYS A 16 -3.19 -10.69 20.57
N ASP A 17 -4.29 -10.05 20.19
CA ASP A 17 -5.63 -10.58 20.20
C ASP A 17 -6.39 -10.02 18.99
N TYR A 18 -6.82 -10.89 18.10
CA TYR A 18 -7.55 -10.51 16.90
C TYR A 18 -8.99 -10.05 17.18
N GLN A 19 -9.58 -10.47 18.28
CA GLN A 19 -10.90 -9.96 18.69
C GLN A 19 -10.80 -8.46 19.03
N ASN A 20 -9.83 -8.10 19.87
CA ASN A 20 -9.58 -6.71 20.22
C ASN A 20 -9.21 -5.85 19.01
N TRP A 21 -8.47 -6.41 18.04
CA TRP A 21 -8.18 -5.74 16.77
C TRP A 21 -9.45 -5.45 15.97
N CYS A 22 -10.29 -6.45 15.76
CA CYS A 22 -11.57 -6.30 15.06
C CYS A 22 -12.50 -5.31 15.77
N GLU A 23 -12.55 -5.33 17.09
CA GLU A 23 -13.31 -4.35 17.89
C GLU A 23 -12.79 -2.94 17.71
N LEU A 24 -11.46 -2.73 17.68
CA LEU A 24 -10.86 -1.41 17.41
C LEU A 24 -11.23 -0.92 16.02
N VAL A 25 -11.07 -1.76 14.99
CA VAL A 25 -11.40 -1.40 13.59
C VAL A 25 -12.87 -1.03 13.49
N THR A 26 -13.77 -1.88 13.97
CA THR A 26 -15.22 -1.62 13.87
C THR A 26 -15.68 -0.43 14.73
N ALA A 27 -15.06 -0.20 15.90
CA ALA A 27 -15.35 0.98 16.71
C ALA A 27 -14.91 2.27 15.98
N THR A 28 -13.76 2.24 15.32
CA THR A 28 -13.27 3.36 14.49
C THR A 28 -14.26 3.66 13.36
N LEU A 29 -14.68 2.64 12.62
CA LEU A 29 -15.64 2.82 11.52
C LEU A 29 -17.00 3.33 12.01
N ARG A 30 -17.54 2.81 13.12
CA ARG A 30 -18.78 3.32 13.73
C ARG A 30 -18.64 4.81 14.09
N HIS A 31 -17.53 5.20 14.71
CA HIS A 31 -17.27 6.60 15.04
C HIS A 31 -17.25 7.48 13.78
N LEU A 32 -16.63 7.03 12.70
CA LEU A 32 -16.61 7.75 11.43
C LEU A 32 -18.02 7.85 10.82
N MET A 33 -18.79 6.76 10.84
CA MET A 33 -20.18 6.75 10.37
C MET A 33 -21.09 7.71 11.17
N GLU A 34 -20.90 7.76 12.49
CA GLU A 34 -21.62 8.72 13.36
C GLU A 34 -21.25 10.17 13.03
N ARG A 35 -19.97 10.42 12.70
CA ARG A 35 -19.45 11.76 12.44
C ARG A 35 -19.77 12.29 11.05
N TYR A 36 -19.67 11.45 10.03
CA TYR A 36 -19.74 11.87 8.62
C TYR A 36 -20.97 11.32 7.88
N GLY A 37 -21.71 10.41 8.49
CA GLY A 37 -22.83 9.72 7.89
C GLY A 37 -22.44 8.36 7.30
N ALA A 38 -23.28 7.36 7.51
CA ALA A 38 -23.02 6.00 7.08
C ALA A 38 -22.86 5.88 5.56
N ASP A 39 -23.76 6.54 4.81
CA ASP A 39 -23.75 6.47 3.34
C ASP A 39 -22.53 7.12 2.70
N GLU A 40 -21.87 8.04 3.40
CA GLU A 40 -20.58 8.60 2.99
C GLU A 40 -19.43 7.65 3.30
N VAL A 41 -19.34 7.17 4.55
CA VAL A 41 -18.21 6.41 5.04
C VAL A 41 -18.10 5.02 4.38
N VAL A 42 -19.22 4.38 4.03
CA VAL A 42 -19.20 3.09 3.34
C VAL A 42 -18.61 3.16 1.93
N GLN A 43 -18.47 4.35 1.36
CA GLN A 43 -17.82 4.55 0.07
C GLN A 43 -16.30 4.70 0.16
N TRP A 44 -15.76 4.92 1.37
CA TRP A 44 -14.33 5.08 1.55
C TRP A 44 -13.63 3.73 1.42
N PRO A 45 -12.58 3.63 0.59
CA PRO A 45 -11.81 2.40 0.48
C PRO A 45 -11.00 2.18 1.76
N ILE A 46 -11.04 0.96 2.27
CA ILE A 46 -10.31 0.53 3.46
C ILE A 46 -9.17 -0.36 3.02
N GLU A 47 -7.95 0.11 3.15
CA GLU A 47 -6.74 -0.66 2.93
C GLU A 47 -6.25 -1.29 4.23
N VAL A 48 -5.91 -2.58 4.19
CA VAL A 48 -5.47 -3.31 5.37
C VAL A 48 -3.95 -3.34 5.43
N TRP A 49 -3.39 -2.57 6.38
CA TRP A 49 -1.95 -2.46 6.66
C TRP A 49 -1.16 -1.67 5.61
N ASN A 50 0.19 -1.70 5.78
CA ASN A 50 1.15 -1.02 4.89
C ASN A 50 2.40 -1.89 4.70
N GLU A 51 2.78 -2.16 3.45
CA GLU A 51 3.99 -2.89 3.03
C GLU A 51 4.31 -4.15 3.85
N PRO A 52 3.36 -5.09 3.98
CA PRO A 52 3.58 -6.29 4.80
C PRO A 52 4.68 -7.20 4.25
N ASN A 53 5.11 -6.98 3.02
CA ASN A 53 6.20 -7.69 2.38
C ASN A 53 7.60 -7.17 2.76
N LEU A 54 7.68 -6.18 3.68
CA LEU A 54 8.92 -5.67 4.24
C LEU A 54 9.01 -5.93 5.76
N PRO A 55 10.12 -6.50 6.27
CA PRO A 55 10.28 -6.76 7.70
C PRO A 55 10.24 -5.50 8.58
N GLY A 56 10.54 -4.33 8.00
CA GLY A 56 10.49 -3.06 8.69
C GLY A 56 9.08 -2.54 8.95
N PHE A 57 8.07 -3.05 8.21
CA PHE A 57 6.67 -2.65 8.32
C PHE A 57 5.76 -3.77 8.82
N TRP A 58 6.17 -5.03 8.66
CA TRP A 58 5.48 -6.19 9.19
C TRP A 58 6.51 -7.21 9.68
N LYS A 59 6.34 -7.69 10.89
CA LYS A 59 7.31 -8.56 11.55
C LYS A 59 7.66 -9.76 10.67
N ASP A 60 8.96 -9.89 10.37
CA ASP A 60 9.55 -10.96 9.58
C ASP A 60 9.00 -11.06 8.14
N ALA A 61 8.24 -10.06 7.67
CA ALA A 61 7.45 -10.12 6.45
C ALA A 61 6.61 -11.41 6.38
N ASP A 62 6.03 -11.82 7.51
CA ASP A 62 5.25 -13.06 7.64
C ASP A 62 3.95 -12.97 6.82
N MET A 63 3.99 -13.60 5.66
CA MET A 63 2.91 -13.58 4.68
C MET A 63 1.62 -14.24 5.20
N GLU A 64 1.75 -15.38 5.87
CA GLU A 64 0.58 -16.11 6.37
C GLU A 64 -0.12 -15.35 7.49
N GLU A 65 0.66 -14.73 8.38
CA GLU A 65 0.11 -13.92 9.46
C GLU A 65 -0.51 -12.61 8.95
N TYR A 66 0.05 -12.01 7.87
CA TYR A 66 -0.61 -10.88 7.22
C TYR A 66 -1.93 -11.29 6.56
N PHE A 67 -1.97 -12.42 5.87
CA PHE A 67 -3.22 -12.90 5.27
C PHE A 67 -4.29 -13.18 6.33
N ARG A 68 -3.89 -13.66 7.49
CA ARG A 68 -4.78 -13.80 8.65
C ARG A 68 -5.30 -12.45 9.15
N LEU A 69 -4.43 -11.42 9.24
CA LEU A 69 -4.84 -10.06 9.60
C LEU A 69 -5.86 -9.51 8.60
N PHE A 70 -5.56 -9.66 7.30
CA PHE A 70 -6.48 -9.23 6.24
C PHE A 70 -7.84 -9.91 6.37
N HIS A 71 -7.85 -11.23 6.47
CA HIS A 71 -9.07 -12.03 6.59
C HIS A 71 -9.95 -11.59 7.78
N ARG A 72 -9.35 -11.51 8.97
CA ARG A 72 -10.08 -11.10 10.19
C ARG A 72 -10.60 -9.67 10.09
N THR A 73 -9.84 -8.77 9.47
CA THR A 73 -10.27 -7.38 9.25
C THR A 73 -11.40 -7.32 8.22
N PHE A 74 -11.25 -8.04 7.10
CA PHE A 74 -12.25 -8.12 6.04
C PHE A 74 -13.61 -8.59 6.57
N GLU A 75 -13.63 -9.72 7.28
CA GLU A 75 -14.85 -10.25 7.89
C GLU A 75 -15.51 -9.23 8.85
N ALA A 76 -14.73 -8.65 9.77
CA ALA A 76 -15.26 -7.73 10.77
C ALA A 76 -15.84 -6.44 10.13
N VAL A 77 -15.21 -5.95 9.07
CA VAL A 77 -15.70 -4.76 8.34
C VAL A 77 -16.96 -5.09 7.53
N LYS A 78 -16.99 -6.22 6.83
CA LYS A 78 -18.17 -6.67 6.05
C LYS A 78 -19.36 -7.04 6.95
N GLU A 79 -19.12 -7.59 8.13
CA GLU A 79 -20.16 -7.82 9.14
C GLU A 79 -20.74 -6.52 9.71
N LEU A 80 -19.93 -5.46 9.80
CA LEU A 80 -20.42 -4.16 10.23
C LEU A 80 -21.37 -3.52 9.20
N ASP A 81 -20.98 -3.53 7.95
CA ASP A 81 -21.81 -3.12 6.80
C ASP A 81 -21.19 -3.71 5.52
N GLU A 82 -21.95 -4.51 4.77
CA GLU A 82 -21.50 -5.19 3.56
C GLU A 82 -21.09 -4.23 2.43
N ARG A 83 -21.56 -2.98 2.48
CA ARG A 83 -21.26 -1.92 1.48
C ARG A 83 -19.82 -1.40 1.58
N PHE A 84 -19.14 -1.62 2.70
CA PHE A 84 -17.74 -1.21 2.82
C PHE A 84 -16.88 -1.86 1.75
N ARG A 85 -15.93 -1.08 1.24
CA ARG A 85 -14.93 -1.55 0.29
C ARG A 85 -13.62 -1.84 1.03
N VAL A 86 -13.15 -3.08 0.96
CA VAL A 86 -11.94 -3.56 1.67
C VAL A 86 -10.97 -4.18 0.68
N GLY A 87 -9.73 -3.72 0.70
CA GLY A 87 -8.67 -4.19 -0.20
C GLY A 87 -7.28 -4.19 0.44
N GLY A 88 -6.33 -4.56 -0.35
CA GLY A 88 -4.91 -4.72 -0.05
C GLY A 88 -4.20 -5.36 -1.24
N PRO A 89 -2.99 -5.92 -1.07
CA PRO A 89 -2.21 -6.05 0.16
C PRO A 89 -1.23 -4.90 0.45
N ALA A 90 -1.31 -3.74 -0.21
CA ALA A 90 -0.45 -2.58 0.01
C ALA A 90 1.05 -2.90 -0.10
N ILE A 91 1.43 -3.72 -1.06
CA ILE A 91 2.80 -4.21 -1.23
C ILE A 91 3.70 -3.19 -1.93
N CYS A 92 4.97 -3.16 -1.56
CA CYS A 92 6.01 -2.48 -2.33
C CYS A 92 6.63 -3.40 -3.39
N GLY A 93 7.62 -2.90 -4.18
CA GLY A 93 8.25 -3.63 -5.27
C GLY A 93 9.16 -4.81 -4.88
N VAL A 94 9.12 -5.30 -3.64
CA VAL A 94 9.94 -6.44 -3.19
C VAL A 94 9.11 -7.71 -3.24
N GLN A 95 9.44 -8.62 -4.15
CA GLN A 95 8.69 -9.87 -4.38
C GLN A 95 7.18 -9.64 -4.59
N ASP A 96 6.81 -8.49 -5.14
CA ASP A 96 5.43 -8.05 -5.28
C ASP A 96 4.56 -9.03 -6.09
N GLU A 97 5.07 -9.60 -7.18
CA GLU A 97 4.33 -10.59 -7.96
C GLU A 97 4.02 -11.86 -7.15
N LEU A 98 4.99 -12.35 -6.36
CA LEU A 98 4.78 -13.51 -5.49
C LEU A 98 3.71 -13.20 -4.44
N TRP A 99 3.85 -12.07 -3.74
CA TRP A 99 2.91 -11.66 -2.70
C TRP A 99 1.49 -11.48 -3.25
N LEU A 100 1.35 -10.87 -4.42
CA LEU A 100 0.04 -10.68 -5.04
C LEU A 100 -0.60 -12.02 -5.41
N ARG A 101 0.17 -12.94 -6.02
CA ARG A 101 -0.35 -14.27 -6.38
C ARG A 101 -0.78 -15.06 -5.15
N GLU A 102 0.03 -15.07 -4.10
CA GLU A 102 -0.28 -15.79 -2.88
C GLU A 102 -1.45 -15.15 -2.11
N PHE A 103 -1.56 -13.83 -2.12
CA PHE A 103 -2.71 -13.11 -1.58
C PHE A 103 -4.02 -13.52 -2.30
N LEU A 104 -4.03 -13.51 -3.62
CA LEU A 104 -5.21 -13.91 -4.40
C LEU A 104 -5.51 -15.41 -4.24
N ASN A 105 -4.48 -16.27 -4.18
CA ASN A 105 -4.65 -17.69 -3.87
C ASN A 105 -5.29 -17.90 -2.49
N TYR A 106 -4.83 -17.17 -1.49
CA TYR A 106 -5.40 -17.20 -0.15
C TYR A 106 -6.87 -16.73 -0.15
N CYS A 107 -7.16 -15.58 -0.75
CA CYS A 107 -8.51 -15.05 -0.86
C CYS A 107 -9.45 -16.06 -1.55
N ARG A 108 -9.02 -16.68 -2.63
CA ARG A 108 -9.78 -17.73 -3.34
C ARG A 108 -10.06 -18.94 -2.44
N LYS A 109 -9.04 -19.43 -1.74
CA LYS A 109 -9.16 -20.58 -0.82
C LYS A 109 -10.14 -20.30 0.29
N GLU A 110 -10.07 -19.14 0.91
CA GLU A 110 -10.92 -18.71 2.03
C GLU A 110 -12.25 -18.09 1.56
N LYS A 111 -12.48 -17.98 0.25
CA LYS A 111 -13.69 -17.40 -0.37
C LYS A 111 -13.90 -15.93 0.00
N LEU A 112 -12.83 -15.19 0.13
CA LEU A 112 -12.86 -13.75 0.31
C LEU A 112 -12.96 -13.06 -1.05
N ALA A 113 -13.71 -11.97 -1.12
CA ALA A 113 -13.85 -11.15 -2.32
C ALA A 113 -13.34 -9.73 -2.01
N PRO A 114 -12.01 -9.48 -2.09
CA PRO A 114 -11.50 -8.13 -1.95
C PRO A 114 -12.13 -7.22 -3.00
N ASP A 115 -12.43 -5.98 -2.64
CA ASP A 115 -13.11 -5.04 -3.53
C ASP A 115 -12.13 -4.32 -4.47
N PHE A 116 -10.84 -4.32 -4.15
CA PHE A 116 -9.76 -3.72 -4.94
C PHE A 116 -8.40 -4.27 -4.52
N ILE A 117 -7.40 -4.05 -5.37
CA ILE A 117 -5.99 -4.35 -5.08
C ILE A 117 -5.21 -3.06 -4.89
N THR A 118 -4.28 -3.06 -3.95
CA THR A 118 -3.38 -1.93 -3.70
C THR A 118 -1.92 -2.33 -3.75
N ARG A 119 -1.10 -1.39 -4.22
CA ARG A 119 0.36 -1.51 -4.21
C ARG A 119 1.01 -0.13 -4.22
N HIS A 120 2.30 -0.10 -3.89
CA HIS A 120 3.16 1.08 -4.02
C HIS A 120 3.95 1.07 -5.32
N HIS A 121 4.32 2.24 -5.79
CA HIS A 121 4.98 2.40 -7.08
C HIS A 121 6.08 3.47 -7.00
N TYR A 122 7.32 3.01 -6.95
CA TYR A 122 8.52 3.83 -6.98
C TYR A 122 9.43 3.36 -8.12
N THR A 123 10.05 4.28 -8.83
CA THR A 123 10.74 4.00 -10.10
C THR A 123 12.18 4.47 -10.13
N THR A 124 12.84 4.46 -8.98
CA THR A 124 14.28 4.67 -8.91
C THR A 124 15.02 3.36 -8.70
N GLU A 125 16.30 3.37 -9.11
CA GLU A 125 17.23 2.34 -8.64
C GLU A 125 17.49 2.48 -7.15
N PHE A 126 18.14 1.46 -6.56
CA PHE A 126 18.55 1.52 -5.15
C PHE A 126 19.41 2.75 -4.86
N PRO A 127 19.11 3.51 -3.80
CA PRO A 127 19.81 4.74 -3.49
C PRO A 127 21.23 4.49 -3.01
N LYS A 128 22.11 5.43 -3.32
CA LYS A 128 23.45 5.54 -2.74
C LYS A 128 23.47 6.69 -1.76
N ASN A 129 23.77 6.41 -0.51
CA ASN A 129 23.84 7.45 0.52
C ASN A 129 25.17 8.19 0.45
N GLU A 130 25.09 9.52 0.34
CA GLU A 130 26.24 10.42 0.37
C GLU A 130 25.95 11.56 1.37
N GLY A 131 26.53 11.46 2.56
CA GLY A 131 26.25 12.40 3.66
C GLY A 131 24.78 12.32 4.10
N HIS A 132 24.09 13.44 4.01
CA HIS A 132 22.67 13.57 4.39
C HIS A 132 21.72 13.05 3.29
N TYR A 133 22.17 12.94 2.07
CA TYR A 133 21.29 12.65 0.94
C TYR A 133 21.36 11.18 0.48
N GLY A 134 20.20 10.67 0.05
CA GLY A 134 20.08 9.41 -0.66
C GLY A 134 19.89 9.65 -2.16
N TYR A 135 20.95 9.50 -2.94
CA TYR A 135 20.89 9.67 -4.40
C TYR A 135 20.38 8.40 -5.07
N ALA A 136 19.30 8.53 -5.80
CA ALA A 136 18.76 7.45 -6.60
C ALA A 136 18.59 7.89 -8.06
N ALA A 137 19.04 7.05 -8.98
CA ALA A 137 18.81 7.28 -10.40
C ALA A 137 17.37 6.93 -10.76
N LEU A 138 16.76 7.75 -11.61
CA LEU A 138 15.44 7.47 -12.16
C LEU A 138 15.52 6.26 -13.10
N SER A 139 14.67 5.27 -12.88
CA SER A 139 14.50 4.14 -13.79
C SER A 139 13.72 4.56 -15.04
N ASP A 140 13.75 3.71 -16.07
CA ASP A 140 12.95 3.93 -17.26
C ASP A 140 11.45 3.92 -16.90
N ALA A 141 10.73 4.95 -17.32
CA ALA A 141 9.31 5.07 -17.05
C ALA A 141 8.49 3.91 -17.65
N GLU A 142 8.91 3.37 -18.80
CA GLU A 142 8.25 2.23 -19.42
C GLU A 142 8.37 0.95 -18.56
N GLN A 143 9.46 0.80 -17.79
CA GLN A 143 9.58 -0.30 -16.83
C GLN A 143 8.51 -0.18 -15.73
N GLY A 144 8.24 1.03 -15.25
CA GLY A 144 7.17 1.28 -14.28
C GLY A 144 5.80 0.86 -14.82
N PHE A 145 5.48 1.23 -16.06
CA PHE A 145 4.22 0.82 -16.70
C PHE A 145 4.15 -0.69 -16.94
N ALA A 146 5.25 -1.33 -17.31
CA ALA A 146 5.33 -2.78 -17.45
C ALA A 146 5.05 -3.50 -16.12
N ASN A 147 5.55 -2.97 -15.01
CA ASN A 147 5.27 -3.52 -13.68
C ASN A 147 3.79 -3.40 -13.29
N LEU A 148 3.13 -2.29 -13.65
CA LEU A 148 1.69 -2.14 -13.44
C LEU A 148 0.88 -3.09 -14.32
N GLN A 149 1.29 -3.26 -15.57
CA GLN A 149 0.65 -4.24 -16.48
C GLN A 149 0.82 -5.65 -15.95
N SER A 150 2.00 -6.04 -15.43
CA SER A 150 2.21 -7.33 -14.78
C SER A 150 1.25 -7.54 -13.60
N THR A 151 1.01 -6.50 -12.80
CA THR A 151 0.00 -6.56 -11.73
C THR A 151 -1.40 -6.86 -12.28
N ARG A 152 -1.82 -6.18 -13.33
CA ARG A 152 -3.09 -6.43 -14.03
C ARG A 152 -3.18 -7.86 -14.55
N ASP A 153 -2.12 -8.32 -15.23
CA ASP A 153 -2.07 -9.66 -15.81
C ASP A 153 -2.18 -10.76 -14.74
N ILE A 154 -1.58 -10.53 -13.57
CA ILE A 154 -1.71 -11.42 -12.42
C ILE A 154 -3.16 -11.47 -11.93
N ILE A 155 -3.78 -10.34 -11.70
CA ILE A 155 -5.18 -10.27 -11.25
C ILE A 155 -6.10 -10.94 -12.24
N ASP A 156 -5.95 -10.63 -13.52
CA ASP A 156 -6.81 -11.16 -14.59
C ASP A 156 -6.57 -12.64 -14.88
N SER A 157 -5.49 -13.23 -14.35
CA SER A 157 -5.27 -14.68 -14.40
C SER A 157 -6.16 -15.46 -13.41
N PHE A 158 -6.82 -14.76 -12.48
CA PHE A 158 -7.82 -15.32 -11.58
C PHE A 158 -9.22 -14.92 -12.07
N GLU A 159 -9.99 -15.85 -12.58
CA GLU A 159 -11.29 -15.56 -13.20
C GLU A 159 -12.25 -14.84 -12.24
N GLU A 160 -12.23 -15.20 -10.95
CA GLU A 160 -13.05 -14.59 -9.90
C GLU A 160 -12.65 -13.16 -9.51
N TYR A 161 -11.42 -12.75 -9.82
CA TYR A 161 -10.87 -11.42 -9.50
C TYR A 161 -10.59 -10.55 -10.72
N LYS A 162 -10.88 -11.08 -11.90
CA LYS A 162 -10.63 -10.38 -13.14
C LYS A 162 -11.29 -9.00 -13.17
N GLY A 163 -10.49 -8.00 -13.52
CA GLY A 163 -10.96 -6.63 -13.60
C GLY A 163 -11.07 -5.89 -12.26
N LEU A 164 -10.60 -6.46 -11.13
CA LEU A 164 -10.52 -5.70 -9.88
C LEU A 164 -9.74 -4.41 -10.07
N GLU A 165 -10.23 -3.33 -9.47
CA GLU A 165 -9.54 -2.04 -9.45
C GLU A 165 -8.15 -2.16 -8.85
N ILE A 166 -7.19 -1.38 -9.37
CA ILE A 166 -5.84 -1.26 -8.83
C ILE A 166 -5.66 0.18 -8.35
N HIS A 167 -5.30 0.36 -7.08
CA HIS A 167 -4.98 1.65 -6.52
C HIS A 167 -3.51 1.71 -6.13
N LEU A 168 -2.81 2.76 -6.56
CA LEU A 168 -1.44 3.04 -6.12
C LEU A 168 -1.53 3.96 -4.90
N THR A 169 -1.51 3.34 -3.72
CA THR A 169 -1.71 4.03 -2.45
C THR A 169 -0.49 4.78 -1.95
N GLU A 170 0.66 4.52 -2.59
CA GLU A 170 1.85 5.37 -2.54
C GLU A 170 2.54 5.38 -3.89
N PHE A 171 2.96 6.56 -4.37
CA PHE A 171 3.82 6.67 -5.53
C PHE A 171 4.69 7.92 -5.50
N ASN A 172 5.89 7.80 -6.01
CA ASN A 172 6.82 8.88 -6.30
C ASN A 172 7.94 8.32 -7.19
N THR A 173 8.90 9.15 -7.60
CA THR A 173 10.14 8.66 -8.21
C THR A 173 10.94 7.84 -7.21
N SER A 174 11.23 8.38 -6.05
CA SER A 174 11.98 7.71 -4.98
C SER A 174 11.15 7.56 -3.70
N TYR A 175 11.33 6.44 -3.00
CA TYR A 175 10.80 6.24 -1.65
C TYR A 175 11.68 6.88 -0.57
N ILE A 176 12.89 7.36 -0.93
CA ILE A 176 13.80 7.98 0.02
C ILE A 176 13.44 9.46 0.21
N PRO A 177 13.05 9.88 1.43
CA PRO A 177 12.57 11.24 1.66
C PRO A 177 13.59 12.32 1.32
N ASN A 178 14.87 12.08 1.61
CA ASN A 178 15.98 12.99 1.35
C ASN A 178 16.67 12.77 -0.01
N CYS A 179 15.92 12.28 -1.01
CA CYS A 179 16.43 12.15 -2.38
C CYS A 179 16.33 13.50 -3.11
N PRO A 180 17.46 14.09 -3.55
CA PRO A 180 17.43 15.37 -4.25
C PRO A 180 16.68 15.36 -5.58
N LEU A 181 16.38 14.18 -6.11
CA LEU A 181 15.58 14.05 -7.34
C LEU A 181 14.18 14.68 -7.16
N HIS A 182 13.61 14.64 -5.95
CA HIS A 182 12.28 15.19 -5.66
C HIS A 182 12.15 16.68 -5.99
N ASP A 183 13.24 17.46 -5.85
CA ASP A 183 13.27 18.90 -6.06
C ASP A 183 13.71 19.29 -7.49
N THR A 184 13.59 18.37 -8.45
CA THR A 184 14.01 18.59 -9.82
C THR A 184 12.85 18.63 -10.80
N ASN A 185 13.10 19.25 -11.97
CA ASN A 185 12.16 19.20 -13.09
C ASN A 185 12.00 17.78 -13.67
N GLN A 186 12.94 16.89 -13.42
CA GLN A 186 12.82 15.47 -13.81
C GLN A 186 11.72 14.77 -13.03
N ASN A 187 11.61 15.04 -11.73
CA ASN A 187 10.51 14.52 -10.91
C ASN A 187 9.16 15.01 -11.45
N ALA A 188 9.04 16.32 -11.72
CA ALA A 188 7.80 16.88 -12.25
C ALA A 188 7.42 16.29 -13.62
N ALA A 189 8.40 16.08 -14.51
CA ALA A 189 8.17 15.47 -15.80
C ALA A 189 7.73 14.01 -15.69
N TRP A 190 8.35 13.27 -14.78
CA TRP A 190 7.96 11.87 -14.48
C TRP A 190 6.54 11.81 -13.94
N LEU A 191 6.19 12.65 -12.97
CA LEU A 191 4.83 12.71 -12.42
C LEU A 191 3.78 12.98 -13.50
N ALA A 192 4.05 13.95 -14.39
CA ALA A 192 3.15 14.25 -15.50
C ALA A 192 2.95 13.03 -16.42
N GLN A 193 4.02 12.30 -16.70
CA GLN A 193 3.98 11.08 -17.51
C GLN A 193 3.18 9.96 -16.84
N GLN A 194 3.40 9.72 -15.53
CA GLN A 194 2.64 8.73 -14.79
C GLN A 194 1.13 9.07 -14.79
N LEU A 195 0.79 10.30 -14.44
CA LEU A 195 -0.60 10.76 -14.37
C LEU A 195 -1.30 10.77 -15.73
N SER A 196 -0.56 10.92 -16.84
CA SER A 196 -1.15 10.86 -18.19
C SER A 196 -1.74 9.49 -18.56
N ARG A 197 -1.35 8.43 -17.85
CA ARG A 197 -1.85 7.07 -18.03
C ARG A 197 -2.80 6.60 -16.92
N LEU A 198 -3.24 7.51 -16.07
CA LEU A 198 -4.27 7.20 -15.07
C LEU A 198 -5.55 6.74 -15.78
N GLY A 199 -6.08 5.61 -15.35
CA GLY A 199 -7.25 4.95 -15.95
C GLY A 199 -6.92 3.89 -17.01
N ASP A 200 -5.66 3.76 -17.47
CA ASP A 200 -5.28 2.69 -18.40
C ASP A 200 -5.21 1.33 -17.68
N VAL A 201 -4.59 1.28 -16.51
CA VAL A 201 -4.37 0.05 -15.72
C VAL A 201 -4.84 0.21 -14.29
N ASN A 202 -4.67 1.39 -13.69
CA ASN A 202 -4.99 1.69 -12.30
C ASN A 202 -5.95 2.88 -12.17
N GLU A 203 -6.74 2.86 -11.11
CA GLU A 203 -7.82 3.84 -10.87
C GLU A 203 -7.35 5.08 -10.12
N SER A 204 -6.28 5.00 -9.34
CA SER A 204 -5.80 6.13 -8.56
C SER A 204 -4.30 6.11 -8.31
N TYR A 205 -3.77 7.31 -8.03
CA TYR A 205 -2.44 7.56 -7.53
C TYR A 205 -2.49 8.40 -6.26
N SER A 206 -1.88 7.94 -5.18
CA SER A 206 -1.69 8.70 -3.94
C SER A 206 -0.22 9.09 -3.82
N TYR A 207 0.05 10.39 -3.97
CA TYR A 207 1.42 10.89 -3.94
C TYR A 207 2.03 10.82 -2.54
N TRP A 208 3.18 10.20 -2.41
CA TRP A 208 3.94 10.14 -1.18
C TRP A 208 5.09 11.14 -1.23
N THR A 209 5.00 12.31 -0.54
CA THR A 209 3.87 12.63 0.33
C THR A 209 3.51 14.12 0.23
N PHE A 210 2.30 14.49 0.62
CA PHE A 210 1.80 15.87 0.54
C PHE A 210 2.62 16.85 1.40
N GLY A 211 3.02 16.43 2.60
CA GLY A 211 3.88 17.22 3.48
C GLY A 211 5.24 16.56 3.61
N ASP A 212 6.30 17.29 3.37
CA ASP A 212 7.69 16.82 3.41
C ASP A 212 8.36 16.98 4.79
N ILE A 213 7.57 17.24 5.82
CA ILE A 213 8.03 17.37 7.21
C ILE A 213 7.81 16.05 7.95
N PHE A 214 8.76 15.13 7.84
CA PHE A 214 8.72 13.89 8.61
C PHE A 214 10.13 13.33 8.83
N GLU A 215 10.29 12.61 9.95
CA GLU A 215 11.58 12.11 10.44
C GLU A 215 11.67 10.58 10.24
N GLU A 216 11.67 10.11 9.02
CA GLU A 216 11.75 8.66 8.78
C GLU A 216 13.07 8.04 9.19
N GLN A 217 14.17 8.77 9.02
CA GLN A 217 15.52 8.26 9.30
C GLN A 217 16.18 8.93 10.51
N GLY A 218 15.41 9.56 11.38
CA GLY A 218 15.92 10.27 12.56
C GLY A 218 16.66 11.57 12.25
N VAL A 219 16.49 12.09 11.02
CA VAL A 219 17.04 13.38 10.60
C VAL A 219 15.87 14.28 10.27
N PRO A 220 15.70 15.40 11.00
CA PRO A 220 14.65 16.35 10.66
C PRO A 220 14.87 16.91 9.27
N PHE A 221 13.80 16.96 8.48
CA PHE A 221 13.78 17.68 7.22
C PHE A 221 13.71 19.16 7.54
N THR A 222 14.76 19.89 7.23
CA THR A 222 14.80 21.35 7.30
C THR A 222 15.02 21.94 5.95
#